data_af5208a25d0e37f5615fbc8db59d6994
#
_entry.id   af5208a25d0e37f5615fbc8db59d6994
#
_cell.length_a   1.000
_cell.length_b   1.000
_cell.length_c   1.000
_cell.angle_alpha   90.00
_cell.angle_beta   90.00
_cell.angle_gamma   90.00
#
_symmetry.space_group_name_H-M   'P 1'
#
loop_
_entity.id
_entity.type
_entity.pdbx_description
1 polymer ?
#
loop_
_entity_poly.entity_id
_entity_poly.type
_entity_poly.pdbx_seq_one_letter_code
_entity_poly.pdbx_strand_id
1 'polypeptide(L)'
;MSCNSPWSNTEPWSRRRWLASGVALAAASSTALPAWATDSRPPLTLRGTPLLPRGEGQMRFFGLNIYTARLWAADGFDPAQHAAHPLALELTYARTFSARDIAERSLQEMKRQTPINKAREADWTNKLAAVLPDVKPGDSLLGFHRPDQGAMFQSGGRTLGTVDDPVFSGLFFGIWLSPATSEPALRTALIAQR
;
A
#
# COMPACT_ATOMS: atom_id res chain seq x y z
N MET A 1 -57.20 12.83 43.62
CA MET A 1 -57.76 11.54 43.28
C MET A 1 -56.63 10.55 43.24
N SER A 2 -56.25 9.94 44.37
CA SER A 2 -56.73 8.64 44.89
C SER A 2 -56.57 7.54 43.87
N CYS A 3 -55.89 6.48 44.10
CA CYS A 3 -55.61 5.51 45.14
C CYS A 3 -54.68 4.46 44.47
N ASN A 4 -53.97 3.61 45.00
CA ASN A 4 -53.67 3.00 46.27
C ASN A 4 -52.72 1.80 46.00
N SER A 5 -51.73 1.61 46.80
CA SER A 5 -51.10 0.30 47.04
C SER A 5 -52.11 -0.65 47.68
N PRO A 6 -51.92 -1.93 47.85
CA PRO A 6 -50.88 -2.57 48.64
C PRO A 6 -50.52 -4.00 48.13
N TRP A 7 -49.62 -4.77 48.61
CA TRP A 7 -49.42 -5.47 49.88
C TRP A 7 -48.02 -6.11 49.94
N SER A 8 -47.43 -5.93 51.08
CA SER A 8 -46.35 -6.67 51.70
C SER A 8 -46.73 -8.13 52.03
N ASN A 9 -45.72 -8.99 52.05
CA ASN A 9 -45.56 -9.99 53.14
C ASN A 9 -44.18 -10.65 53.06
N THR A 10 -43.32 -10.36 53.96
CA THR A 10 -42.64 -11.00 55.09
C THR A 10 -42.49 -12.52 55.05
N GLU A 11 -41.20 -12.99 54.95
CA GLU A 11 -40.42 -13.86 55.80
C GLU A 11 -40.91 -15.33 56.11
N PRO A 12 -40.09 -16.20 56.66
CA PRO A 12 -38.67 -16.50 56.55
C PRO A 12 -38.35 -18.02 56.40
N TRP A 13 -37.06 -18.38 56.69
CA TRP A 13 -36.50 -19.73 57.02
C TRP A 13 -36.16 -20.60 55.81
N SER A 14 -34.93 -21.13 55.66
CA SER A 14 -34.06 -21.85 56.63
C SER A 14 -32.67 -22.06 56.08
N ARG A 15 -31.71 -22.05 56.96
CA ARG A 15 -30.32 -22.45 56.75
C ARG A 15 -30.25 -23.91 56.34
N ARG A 16 -29.63 -24.20 55.19
CA ARG A 16 -28.98 -25.50 54.95
C ARG A 16 -27.62 -25.27 54.35
N ARG A 17 -26.62 -25.55 55.16
CA ARG A 17 -25.22 -25.65 54.78
C ARG A 17 -25.09 -26.77 53.75
N TRP A 18 -24.60 -26.45 52.56
CA TRP A 18 -24.02 -27.44 51.70
C TRP A 18 -22.57 -27.01 51.43
N LEU A 19 -21.66 -27.81 51.96
CA LEU A 19 -20.29 -27.84 51.55
C LEU A 19 -20.27 -28.36 50.10
N ALA A 20 -19.83 -27.57 49.17
CA ALA A 20 -19.53 -28.02 47.84
C ALA A 20 -18.20 -27.43 47.40
N SER A 21 -17.33 -28.35 47.17
CA SER A 21 -15.96 -28.29 46.72
C SER A 21 -15.73 -27.24 45.63
N GLY A 22 -14.76 -26.37 45.89
CA GLY A 22 -14.28 -25.44 44.89
C GLY A 22 -13.54 -26.13 43.75
N VAL A 23 -14.10 -26.12 42.57
CA VAL A 23 -13.36 -26.34 41.34
C VAL A 23 -12.97 -24.97 40.84
N ALA A 24 -11.73 -24.61 41.07
CA ALA A 24 -11.11 -23.44 40.47
C ALA A 24 -10.95 -23.70 38.96
N LEU A 25 -11.88 -23.17 38.14
CA LEU A 25 -11.63 -23.05 36.70
C LEU A 25 -10.59 -21.96 36.53
N ALA A 26 -9.36 -22.35 36.29
CA ALA A 26 -8.33 -21.47 35.76
C ALA A 26 -8.74 -21.10 34.33
N ALA A 27 -9.33 -19.91 34.17
CA ALA A 27 -9.53 -19.29 32.85
C ALA A 27 -8.14 -18.98 32.28
N ALA A 28 -7.61 -19.84 31.45
CA ALA A 28 -6.44 -19.57 30.63
C ALA A 28 -6.84 -18.46 29.64
N SER A 29 -6.57 -17.22 29.98
CA SER A 29 -6.66 -16.08 29.05
C SER A 29 -5.57 -16.27 28.01
N SER A 30 -5.92 -16.95 26.91
CA SER A 30 -5.11 -16.98 25.71
C SER A 30 -5.10 -15.56 25.14
N THR A 31 -4.07 -14.79 25.50
CA THR A 31 -3.73 -13.57 24.77
C THR A 31 -3.30 -14.00 23.39
N ALA A 32 -4.24 -14.04 22.45
CA ALA A 32 -3.93 -14.14 21.05
C ALA A 32 -3.10 -12.89 20.69
N LEU A 33 -1.79 -13.09 20.59
CA LEU A 33 -0.93 -12.08 19.99
C LEU A 33 -1.49 -11.81 18.59
N PRO A 34 -1.63 -10.54 18.17
CA PRO A 34 -2.02 -10.25 16.81
C PRO A 34 -1.00 -10.96 15.91
N ALA A 35 -1.49 -11.89 15.09
CA ALA A 35 -0.70 -12.48 14.03
C ALA A 35 -0.36 -11.31 13.07
N TRP A 36 0.82 -10.76 13.24
CA TRP A 36 1.43 -9.90 12.23
C TRP A 36 1.51 -10.80 10.99
N ALA A 37 0.66 -10.51 10.02
CA ALA A 37 0.77 -11.13 8.72
C ALA A 37 2.17 -10.73 8.19
N THR A 38 3.14 -11.59 8.42
CA THR A 38 4.41 -11.54 7.70
C THR A 38 4.03 -11.62 6.24
N ASP A 39 4.26 -10.54 5.50
CA ASP A 39 4.09 -10.53 4.05
C ASP A 39 5.00 -11.65 3.52
N SER A 40 4.39 -12.80 3.21
CA SER A 40 5.09 -14.03 2.82
C SER A 40 5.64 -13.96 1.40
N ARG A 41 5.65 -12.76 0.80
CA ARG A 41 6.24 -12.57 -0.51
C ARG A 41 7.75 -12.61 -0.45
N PRO A 42 8.39 -13.31 -1.38
CA PRO A 42 9.84 -13.34 -1.44
C PRO A 42 10.37 -11.91 -1.68
N PRO A 43 11.53 -11.58 -1.11
CA PRO A 43 12.19 -10.32 -1.38
C PRO A 43 12.45 -10.22 -2.89
N LEU A 44 12.22 -9.04 -3.44
CA LEU A 44 12.62 -8.75 -4.82
C LEU A 44 14.13 -8.53 -4.87
N THR A 45 14.73 -8.81 -6.01
CA THR A 45 16.15 -8.55 -6.22
C THR A 45 16.34 -7.66 -7.44
N LEU A 46 17.02 -6.55 -7.27
CA LEU A 46 17.41 -5.68 -8.37
C LEU A 46 18.93 -5.67 -8.48
N ARG A 47 19.47 -6.31 -9.54
CA ARG A 47 20.93 -6.39 -9.80
C ARG A 47 21.75 -6.91 -8.61
N GLY A 48 21.25 -7.89 -7.91
CA GLY A 48 21.90 -8.45 -6.71
C GLY A 48 21.60 -7.69 -5.41
N THR A 49 20.96 -6.52 -5.47
CA THR A 49 20.50 -5.79 -4.28
C THR A 49 19.15 -6.32 -3.83
N PRO A 50 19.02 -6.84 -2.61
CA PRO A 50 17.73 -7.22 -2.06
C PRO A 50 16.85 -5.98 -1.85
N LEU A 51 15.58 -6.07 -2.26
CA LEU A 51 14.55 -5.08 -1.98
C LEU A 51 13.56 -5.68 -1.00
N LEU A 52 13.44 -5.07 0.17
CA LEU A 52 12.57 -5.53 1.26
C LEU A 52 11.21 -4.82 1.20
N PRO A 53 10.11 -5.49 1.56
CA PRO A 53 8.81 -4.85 1.66
C PRO A 53 8.85 -3.66 2.63
N ARG A 54 8.20 -2.54 2.25
CA ARG A 54 8.13 -1.30 3.07
C ARG A 54 6.72 -0.99 3.48
N GLY A 55 5.79 -0.96 2.56
CA GLY A 55 4.40 -0.65 2.84
C GLY A 55 3.47 -0.93 1.67
N GLU A 56 2.17 -0.85 1.97
CA GLU A 56 1.09 -1.06 1.01
C GLU A 56 -0.03 -0.05 1.28
N GLY A 57 -0.68 0.40 0.23
CA GLY A 57 -1.85 1.27 0.33
C GLY A 57 -2.73 1.21 -0.91
N GLN A 58 -3.93 1.75 -0.80
CA GLN A 58 -4.90 1.80 -1.90
C GLN A 58 -5.05 3.23 -2.41
N MET A 59 -4.98 3.40 -3.72
CA MET A 59 -5.40 4.61 -4.41
C MET A 59 -6.91 4.57 -4.63
N ARG A 60 -7.61 5.60 -4.14
CA ARG A 60 -9.06 5.74 -4.33
C ARG A 60 -9.37 7.09 -4.97
N PHE A 61 -10.31 7.08 -5.91
CA PHE A 61 -10.79 8.29 -6.55
C PHE A 61 -12.32 8.31 -6.51
N PHE A 62 -12.91 9.34 -5.90
CA PHE A 62 -14.35 9.42 -5.61
C PHE A 62 -14.93 8.15 -4.95
N GLY A 63 -14.20 7.58 -3.97
CA GLY A 63 -14.61 6.35 -3.28
C GLY A 63 -14.35 5.04 -4.04
N LEU A 64 -14.00 5.11 -5.32
CA LEU A 64 -13.71 3.95 -6.15
C LEU A 64 -12.24 3.53 -5.99
N ASN A 65 -11.99 2.25 -5.76
CA ASN A 65 -10.63 1.71 -5.78
C ASN A 65 -10.09 1.71 -7.22
N ILE A 66 -8.93 2.30 -7.42
CA ILE A 66 -8.25 2.40 -8.71
C ILE A 66 -7.15 1.33 -8.80
N TYR A 67 -6.30 1.25 -7.78
CA TYR A 67 -5.28 0.22 -7.63
C TYR A 67 -4.85 0.07 -6.16
N THR A 68 -4.21 -1.04 -5.87
CA THR A 68 -3.39 -1.24 -4.66
C THR A 68 -1.94 -1.06 -5.06
N ALA A 69 -1.19 -0.26 -4.29
CA ALA A 69 0.23 -0.04 -4.49
C ALA A 69 1.04 -0.70 -3.38
N ARG A 70 2.20 -1.30 -3.73
CA ARG A 70 3.15 -1.89 -2.80
C ARG A 70 4.55 -1.42 -3.10
N LEU A 71 5.29 -1.09 -2.04
CA LEU A 71 6.66 -0.61 -2.13
C LEU A 71 7.63 -1.63 -1.56
N TRP A 72 8.71 -1.87 -2.32
CA TRP A 72 9.93 -2.53 -1.86
C TRP A 72 11.09 -1.57 -2.04
N ALA A 73 12.02 -1.56 -1.12
CA ALA A 73 13.22 -0.73 -1.23
C ALA A 73 14.43 -1.42 -0.60
N ALA A 74 15.61 -1.02 -1.03
CA ALA A 74 16.86 -1.47 -0.45
C ALA A 74 16.97 -1.11 1.03
N ASP A 75 17.86 -1.78 1.75
CA ASP A 75 18.17 -1.40 3.12
C ASP A 75 18.71 0.03 3.19
N GLY A 76 18.41 0.74 4.29
CA GLY A 76 18.77 2.16 4.43
C GLY A 76 17.95 3.12 3.54
N PHE A 77 16.82 2.68 2.97
CA PHE A 77 15.96 3.53 2.16
C PHE A 77 15.46 4.76 2.92
N ASP A 78 15.77 5.95 2.39
CA ASP A 78 15.26 7.24 2.85
C ASP A 78 14.17 7.76 1.90
N PRO A 79 12.90 7.84 2.33
CA PRO A 79 11.81 8.36 1.49
C PRO A 79 12.02 9.81 1.03
N ALA A 80 12.78 10.62 1.78
CA ALA A 80 13.06 12.00 1.39
C ALA A 80 14.04 12.07 0.19
N GLN A 81 14.84 11.02 0.03
CA GLN A 81 15.82 10.87 -1.05
C GLN A 81 15.50 9.69 -1.97
N HIS A 82 14.22 9.35 -2.15
CA HIS A 82 13.77 8.18 -2.91
C HIS A 82 14.46 8.03 -4.27
N ALA A 83 14.76 9.14 -4.95
CA ALA A 83 15.43 9.12 -6.25
C ALA A 83 16.89 8.62 -6.22
N ALA A 84 17.52 8.56 -5.05
CA ALA A 84 18.89 8.06 -4.88
C ALA A 84 18.95 6.56 -4.52
N HIS A 85 17.80 5.93 -4.24
CA HIS A 85 17.75 4.57 -3.73
C HIS A 85 17.11 3.59 -4.73
N PRO A 86 17.68 2.39 -4.92
CA PRO A 86 17.01 1.32 -5.64
C PRO A 86 15.70 0.94 -4.94
N LEU A 87 14.62 0.87 -5.68
CA LEU A 87 13.32 0.48 -5.19
C LEU A 87 12.46 -0.18 -6.28
N ALA A 88 11.37 -0.81 -5.87
CA ALA A 88 10.36 -1.34 -6.75
C ALA A 88 8.96 -0.95 -6.23
N LEU A 89 8.06 -0.64 -7.15
CA LEU A 89 6.67 -0.33 -6.87
C LEU A 89 5.78 -1.21 -7.75
N GLU A 90 4.89 -1.98 -7.13
CA GLU A 90 3.86 -2.77 -7.81
C GLU A 90 2.52 -2.05 -7.70
N LEU A 91 1.81 -1.99 -8.81
CA LEU A 91 0.42 -1.54 -8.87
C LEU A 91 -0.45 -2.70 -9.33
N THR A 92 -1.38 -3.14 -8.49
CA THR A 92 -2.43 -4.09 -8.87
C THR A 92 -3.71 -3.32 -9.16
N TYR A 93 -4.13 -3.31 -10.42
CA TYR A 93 -5.24 -2.49 -10.89
C TYR A 93 -6.59 -3.10 -10.52
N ALA A 94 -7.53 -2.25 -10.15
CA ALA A 94 -8.94 -2.58 -9.91
C ALA A 94 -9.86 -2.10 -11.05
N ARG A 95 -9.30 -1.43 -12.06
CA ARG A 95 -10.01 -0.83 -13.20
C ARG A 95 -9.22 -1.02 -14.48
N THR A 96 -9.92 -0.90 -15.61
CA THR A 96 -9.31 -0.92 -16.95
C THR A 96 -8.77 0.47 -17.30
N PHE A 97 -7.54 0.52 -17.81
CA PHE A 97 -6.91 1.71 -18.36
C PHE A 97 -6.09 1.34 -19.59
N SER A 98 -6.05 2.24 -20.57
CA SER A 98 -5.10 2.09 -21.67
C SER A 98 -3.68 2.49 -21.22
N ALA A 99 -2.67 1.94 -21.87
CA ALA A 99 -1.28 2.35 -21.69
C ALA A 99 -1.10 3.87 -21.86
N ARG A 100 -1.82 4.44 -22.81
CA ARG A 100 -1.79 5.88 -23.08
C ARG A 100 -2.36 6.70 -21.93
N ASP A 101 -3.50 6.30 -21.38
CA ASP A 101 -4.11 6.99 -20.23
C ASP A 101 -3.18 6.95 -19.00
N ILE A 102 -2.55 5.79 -18.75
CA ILE A 102 -1.58 5.62 -17.67
C ILE A 102 -0.40 6.56 -17.88
N ALA A 103 0.16 6.62 -19.10
CA ALA A 103 1.29 7.47 -19.41
C ALA A 103 0.95 8.95 -19.24
N GLU A 104 -0.16 9.42 -19.79
CA GLU A 104 -0.60 10.81 -19.71
C GLU A 104 -0.87 11.24 -18.26
N ARG A 105 -1.56 10.40 -17.49
CA ARG A 105 -1.78 10.66 -16.06
C ARG A 105 -0.47 10.69 -15.27
N SER A 106 0.46 9.78 -15.54
CA SER A 106 1.77 9.78 -14.90
C SER A 106 2.52 11.08 -15.14
N LEU A 107 2.53 11.59 -16.38
CA LEU A 107 3.18 12.86 -16.69
C LEU A 107 2.51 14.06 -16.01
N GLN A 108 1.18 14.05 -15.86
CA GLN A 108 0.47 15.08 -15.10
C GLN A 108 0.92 15.10 -13.63
N GLU A 109 1.05 13.93 -13.00
CA GLU A 109 1.52 13.84 -11.61
C GLU A 109 3.01 14.20 -11.47
N MET A 110 3.86 13.79 -12.42
CA MET A 110 5.28 14.17 -12.43
C MET A 110 5.46 15.70 -12.49
N LYS A 111 4.63 16.43 -13.25
CA LYS A 111 4.65 17.89 -13.34
C LYS A 111 4.33 18.62 -12.04
N ARG A 112 3.74 17.92 -11.05
CA ARG A 112 3.54 18.51 -9.71
C ARG A 112 4.84 18.68 -8.94
N GLN A 113 5.86 17.90 -9.27
CA GLN A 113 7.16 17.91 -8.59
C GLN A 113 8.10 18.96 -9.17
N THR A 114 8.05 19.15 -10.49
CA THR A 114 8.89 20.13 -11.21
C THR A 114 8.29 20.43 -12.58
N PRO A 115 8.50 21.63 -13.13
CA PRO A 115 8.11 21.95 -14.49
C PRO A 115 8.81 21.05 -15.52
N ILE A 116 8.04 20.49 -16.45
CA ILE A 116 8.53 19.66 -17.55
C ILE A 116 8.18 20.37 -18.86
N ASN A 117 9.16 20.62 -19.73
CA ASN A 117 8.91 21.26 -21.01
C ASN A 117 8.14 20.32 -21.95
N LYS A 118 7.40 20.89 -22.91
CA LYS A 118 6.49 20.16 -23.81
C LYS A 118 7.18 19.06 -24.63
N ALA A 119 8.42 19.28 -25.07
CA ALA A 119 9.15 18.29 -25.86
C ALA A 119 9.47 17.04 -25.01
N ARG A 120 9.97 17.25 -23.79
CA ARG A 120 10.26 16.16 -22.83
C ARG A 120 8.98 15.46 -22.35
N GLU A 121 7.91 16.22 -22.14
CA GLU A 121 6.59 15.64 -21.80
C GLU A 121 6.11 14.69 -22.89
N ALA A 122 6.15 15.11 -24.16
CA ALA A 122 5.74 14.27 -25.29
C ALA A 122 6.64 13.03 -25.45
N ASP A 123 7.96 13.19 -25.34
CA ASP A 123 8.93 12.07 -25.42
C ASP A 123 8.67 11.04 -24.33
N TRP A 124 8.59 11.46 -23.08
CA TRP A 124 8.35 10.58 -21.95
C TRP A 124 6.98 9.90 -21.99
N THR A 125 5.93 10.63 -22.41
CA THR A 125 4.60 10.03 -22.60
C THR A 125 4.63 8.93 -23.64
N ASN A 126 5.29 9.18 -24.78
CA ASN A 126 5.37 8.17 -25.85
C ASN A 126 6.21 6.96 -25.44
N LYS A 127 7.36 7.19 -24.78
CA LYS A 127 8.20 6.09 -24.26
C LYS A 127 7.46 5.22 -23.26
N LEU A 128 6.76 5.87 -22.30
CA LEU A 128 6.02 5.13 -21.27
C LEU A 128 4.83 4.37 -21.88
N ALA A 129 4.06 4.98 -22.79
CA ALA A 129 2.95 4.32 -23.45
C ALA A 129 3.38 3.16 -24.37
N ALA A 130 4.62 3.21 -24.92
CA ALA A 130 5.16 2.12 -25.72
C ALA A 130 5.64 0.92 -24.87
N VAL A 131 5.99 1.15 -23.61
CA VAL A 131 6.49 0.11 -22.69
C VAL A 131 5.35 -0.55 -21.91
N LEU A 132 4.34 0.21 -21.49
CA LEU A 132 3.25 -0.31 -20.68
C LEU A 132 2.18 -0.99 -21.55
N PRO A 133 1.53 -2.07 -21.08
CA PRO A 133 0.34 -2.63 -21.70
C PRO A 133 -0.92 -1.88 -21.23
N ASP A 134 -2.02 -2.08 -21.93
CA ASP A 134 -3.33 -1.86 -21.36
C ASP A 134 -3.55 -2.80 -20.17
N VAL A 135 -4.28 -2.35 -19.17
CA VAL A 135 -4.54 -3.10 -17.94
C VAL A 135 -6.03 -3.25 -17.69
N LYS A 136 -6.39 -4.32 -17.00
CA LYS A 136 -7.75 -4.62 -16.52
C LYS A 136 -7.72 -5.00 -15.04
N PRO A 137 -8.87 -5.10 -14.37
CA PRO A 137 -8.93 -5.53 -12.98
C PRO A 137 -8.17 -6.84 -12.74
N GLY A 138 -7.28 -6.82 -11.73
CA GLY A 138 -6.41 -7.94 -11.37
C GLY A 138 -5.02 -7.93 -12.02
N ASP A 139 -4.80 -7.15 -13.06
CA ASP A 139 -3.47 -7.04 -13.67
C ASP A 139 -2.52 -6.26 -12.76
N SER A 140 -1.25 -6.69 -12.72
CA SER A 140 -0.20 -6.03 -11.95
C SER A 140 0.94 -5.55 -12.85
N LEU A 141 1.37 -4.32 -12.60
CA LEU A 141 2.58 -3.72 -13.17
C LEU A 141 3.60 -3.50 -12.06
N LEU A 142 4.82 -3.96 -12.26
CA LEU A 142 5.94 -3.79 -11.36
C LEU A 142 6.97 -2.88 -12.02
N GLY A 143 7.20 -1.70 -11.44
CA GLY A 143 8.24 -0.77 -11.85
C GLY A 143 9.45 -0.87 -10.94
N PHE A 144 10.66 -0.91 -11.51
CA PHE A 144 11.92 -0.83 -10.78
C PHE A 144 12.58 0.52 -11.05
N HIS A 145 12.92 1.22 -9.98
CA HIS A 145 13.77 2.40 -10.04
C HIS A 145 15.24 2.01 -9.97
N ARG A 146 15.98 2.45 -10.97
CA ARG A 146 17.45 2.27 -11.07
C ARG A 146 18.06 3.68 -11.12
N PRO A 147 18.52 4.22 -9.99
CA PRO A 147 18.89 5.64 -9.86
C PRO A 147 19.74 6.20 -11.01
N ASP A 148 20.74 5.45 -11.46
CA ASP A 148 21.69 5.89 -12.50
C ASP A 148 21.31 5.48 -13.93
N GLN A 149 20.17 4.78 -14.13
CA GLN A 149 19.83 4.17 -15.42
C GLN A 149 18.42 4.49 -15.91
N GLY A 150 17.49 4.75 -15.00
CA GLY A 150 16.11 4.95 -15.35
C GLY A 150 15.14 3.92 -14.76
N ALA A 151 14.01 3.73 -15.39
CA ALA A 151 12.96 2.82 -14.95
C ALA A 151 12.91 1.54 -15.81
N MET A 152 12.64 0.38 -15.18
CA MET A 152 12.34 -0.89 -15.85
C MET A 152 10.95 -1.35 -15.43
N PHE A 153 10.16 -1.89 -16.35
CA PHE A 153 8.79 -2.33 -16.10
C PHE A 153 8.64 -3.81 -16.39
N GLN A 154 7.83 -4.47 -15.54
CA GLN A 154 7.51 -5.89 -15.64
C GLN A 154 6.01 -6.12 -15.41
N SER A 155 5.48 -7.20 -15.99
CA SER A 155 4.16 -7.74 -15.67
C SER A 155 4.20 -9.27 -15.75
N GLY A 156 3.60 -9.94 -14.75
CA GLY A 156 3.61 -11.41 -14.71
C GLY A 156 5.01 -12.03 -14.73
N GLY A 157 6.01 -11.37 -14.15
CA GLY A 157 7.42 -11.81 -14.14
C GLY A 157 8.18 -11.59 -15.45
N ARG A 158 7.54 -11.02 -16.48
CA ARG A 158 8.17 -10.71 -17.77
C ARG A 158 8.55 -9.24 -17.84
N THR A 159 9.75 -8.94 -18.30
CA THR A 159 10.17 -7.56 -18.61
C THR A 159 9.39 -7.06 -19.83
N LEU A 160 8.77 -5.90 -19.68
CA LEU A 160 8.05 -5.18 -20.74
C LEU A 160 8.99 -4.26 -21.51
N GLY A 161 9.88 -3.56 -20.79
CA GLY A 161 10.85 -2.62 -21.35
C GLY A 161 11.41 -1.67 -20.32
N THR A 162 12.13 -0.67 -20.81
CA THR A 162 12.80 0.35 -19.99
C THR A 162 12.54 1.76 -20.53
N VAL A 163 12.61 2.74 -19.62
CA VAL A 163 12.78 4.15 -19.95
C VAL A 163 14.12 4.57 -19.36
N ASP A 164 15.14 4.60 -20.19
CA ASP A 164 16.54 4.82 -19.78
C ASP A 164 16.82 6.32 -19.62
N ASP A 165 16.21 6.92 -18.60
CA ASP A 165 16.37 8.31 -18.20
C ASP A 165 16.24 8.38 -16.67
N PRO A 166 17.34 8.66 -15.94
CA PRO A 166 17.31 8.75 -14.47
C PRO A 166 16.40 9.86 -13.96
N VAL A 167 16.29 10.98 -14.68
CA VAL A 167 15.41 12.09 -14.28
C VAL A 167 13.94 11.68 -14.41
N PHE A 168 13.59 11.02 -15.52
CA PHE A 168 12.27 10.41 -15.68
C PHE A 168 11.95 9.48 -14.49
N SER A 169 12.87 8.56 -14.21
CA SER A 169 12.66 7.54 -13.20
C SER A 169 12.45 8.14 -11.81
N GLY A 170 13.27 9.09 -11.40
CA GLY A 170 13.12 9.79 -10.12
C GLY A 170 11.76 10.47 -9.98
N LEU A 171 11.32 11.19 -11.02
CA LEU A 171 10.03 11.87 -11.04
C LEU A 171 8.85 10.88 -11.13
N PHE A 172 9.00 9.79 -11.89
CA PHE A 172 7.97 8.77 -12.02
C PHE A 172 7.68 8.09 -10.67
N PHE A 173 8.68 7.60 -9.97
CA PHE A 173 8.47 7.02 -8.64
C PHE A 173 8.12 8.07 -7.59
N GLY A 174 8.52 9.32 -7.80
CA GLY A 174 8.08 10.46 -7.01
C GLY A 174 6.58 10.75 -7.06
N ILE A 175 5.83 10.23 -8.03
CA ILE A 175 4.36 10.30 -8.05
C ILE A 175 3.79 9.79 -6.71
N TRP A 176 4.37 8.73 -6.16
CA TRP A 176 3.94 8.12 -4.89
C TRP A 176 4.80 8.51 -3.70
N LEU A 177 6.06 8.85 -3.90
CA LEU A 177 7.05 9.00 -2.82
C LEU A 177 7.44 10.45 -2.51
N SER A 178 7.26 11.38 -3.44
CA SER A 178 7.53 12.79 -3.24
C SER A 178 6.54 13.43 -2.25
N PRO A 179 6.97 14.40 -1.43
CA PRO A 179 6.05 15.25 -0.67
C PRO A 179 5.02 16.00 -1.52
N ALA A 180 5.31 16.21 -2.82
CA ALA A 180 4.42 16.88 -3.77
C ALA A 180 3.33 15.96 -4.39
N THR A 181 3.23 14.70 -3.93
CA THR A 181 2.20 13.75 -4.39
C THR A 181 0.78 14.30 -4.20
N SER A 182 -0.13 13.95 -5.11
CA SER A 182 -1.57 14.22 -4.94
C SER A 182 -2.22 13.31 -3.89
N GLU A 183 -1.52 12.24 -3.46
CA GLU A 183 -2.06 11.18 -2.61
C GLU A 183 -1.22 11.02 -1.32
N PRO A 184 -1.22 12.01 -0.39
CA PRO A 184 -0.36 11.98 0.80
C PRO A 184 -0.67 10.81 1.73
N ALA A 185 -1.94 10.37 1.81
CA ALA A 185 -2.33 9.22 2.63
C ALA A 185 -1.74 7.91 2.07
N LEU A 186 -1.76 7.74 0.74
CA LEU A 186 -1.12 6.60 0.08
C LEU A 186 0.39 6.62 0.29
N ARG A 187 1.03 7.79 0.14
CA ARG A 187 2.45 7.95 0.43
C ARG A 187 2.79 7.49 1.85
N THR A 188 2.04 7.97 2.85
CA THR A 188 2.25 7.57 4.25
C THR A 188 2.15 6.05 4.43
N ALA A 189 1.17 5.40 3.81
CA ALA A 189 1.00 3.95 3.88
C ALA A 189 2.16 3.18 3.22
N LEU A 190 2.71 3.70 2.11
CA LEU A 190 3.82 3.07 1.39
C LEU A 190 5.16 3.17 2.13
N ILE A 191 5.43 4.29 2.82
CA ILE A 191 6.69 4.51 3.54
C ILE A 191 6.62 4.13 5.02
N ALA A 192 5.47 3.68 5.52
CA ALA A 192 5.34 3.14 6.86
C ALA A 192 6.21 1.89 6.97
N GLN A 193 7.35 2.00 7.61
CA GLN A 193 8.22 0.85 7.93
C GLN A 193 7.42 -0.13 8.81
N ARG A 194 7.27 -1.34 8.34
CA ARG A 194 6.76 -2.46 9.14
C ARG A 194 7.91 -3.33 9.60
#